data_8cf917146ffbaa1b19199aac4fef3731
#
_entry.id   8cf917146ffbaa1b19199aac4fef3731
#
_cell.length_a   1.000
_cell.length_b   1.000
_cell.length_c   1.000
_cell.angle_alpha   90.00
_cell.angle_beta   90.00
_cell.angle_gamma   90.00
#
_symmetry.space_group_name_H-M   'P 1'
#
loop_
_entity.id
_entity.type
_entity.pdbx_description
1 polymer ?
#
loop_
_entity_poly.entity_id
_entity_poly.type
_entity_poly.pdbx_seq_one_letter_code
_entity_poly.pdbx_strand_id
1 'polypeptide(L)'
;SPSELAALPWEELVRSLEKADLLACRLVDGQLAVACAQGFASASAEKALAALGPRFFAAWCYDAKALLSGLRDAGVAVERSCQDAMLAAYVLAPGEAVELSALCTRYRVPAPPLATPEGELSALLALAPKLRQALEAEGVVGVYEKLELPLVPVLEDMERVGVKLDVGFLAELSTKVAALLEAREREIFAEAGGSFNINSPKQLAEVLFSWKGMPVLRRTSKTRAPSTDADVLQELALQGFRLPALILEYRELSKLKSTYLDALPKQLGPDGRIHTRFNQAVTATGRLSSSDPNLQNIPIRSELGREVRRAFVADAGKLLVVADYSQIELRVLAHLSRDPALVSAFERGEDIHAATAALVFGVASELVTPDMRRAAKTINFGLIYGMGAYALSRELGVSQREAQAFIDAYFARLPRVREYLEGVKEEARRTGKVRTLFGRVRHIAGLDSENANVRGNAERMAINAPVQGTAADLMKLAMIRTYESLKAQGFPARLLLQVHDELVLEAQAEAAQDVASLVK
;
A
#
# COMPACT_ATOMS: atom_id res chain seq x y z
N SER A 1 33.69 -22.52 -8.80
CA SER A 1 32.82 -22.27 -9.96
C SER A 1 31.41 -22.57 -9.54
N PRO A 2 30.40 -21.72 -9.79
CA PRO A 2 29.04 -22.15 -9.68
C PRO A 2 28.86 -23.31 -10.65
N SER A 3 28.45 -24.47 -10.17
CA SER A 3 28.15 -25.60 -11.04
C SER A 3 26.96 -25.17 -11.90
N GLU A 4 27.20 -24.99 -13.21
CA GLU A 4 26.14 -24.80 -14.17
C GLU A 4 25.19 -25.98 -14.05
N LEU A 5 23.88 -25.72 -13.89
CA LEU A 5 22.88 -26.76 -13.89
C LEU A 5 22.92 -27.46 -15.24
N ALA A 6 23.11 -28.78 -15.25
CA ALA A 6 23.12 -29.57 -16.48
C ALA A 6 21.71 -29.62 -17.07
N ALA A 7 21.59 -29.36 -18.38
CA ALA A 7 20.36 -29.64 -19.10
C ALA A 7 20.17 -31.17 -19.20
N LEU A 8 19.00 -31.64 -18.79
CA LEU A 8 18.65 -33.08 -18.80
C LEU A 8 17.49 -33.33 -19.77
N PRO A 9 17.40 -34.56 -20.35
CA PRO A 9 16.15 -35.02 -20.94
C PRO A 9 15.02 -34.97 -19.92
N TRP A 10 13.80 -34.60 -20.36
CA TRP A 10 12.65 -34.44 -19.46
C TRP A 10 12.38 -35.69 -18.60
N GLU A 11 12.44 -36.87 -19.22
CA GLU A 11 12.19 -38.16 -18.54
C GLU A 11 13.25 -38.49 -17.49
N GLU A 12 14.46 -38.01 -17.66
CA GLU A 12 15.55 -38.15 -16.69
C GLU A 12 15.35 -37.20 -15.51
N LEU A 13 14.98 -35.95 -15.80
CA LEU A 13 14.63 -35.02 -14.76
C LEU A 13 13.48 -35.54 -13.90
N VAL A 14 12.37 -36.01 -14.50
CA VAL A 14 11.21 -36.53 -13.78
C VAL A 14 11.60 -37.62 -12.78
N ARG A 15 12.47 -38.55 -13.17
CA ARG A 15 13.00 -39.57 -12.24
C ARG A 15 13.81 -38.95 -11.09
N SER A 16 14.53 -37.87 -11.36
CA SER A 16 15.33 -37.17 -10.35
C SER A 16 14.44 -36.38 -9.40
N LEU A 17 13.31 -35.82 -9.89
CA LEU A 17 12.37 -35.08 -9.09
C LEU A 17 11.78 -35.92 -7.94
N GLU A 18 11.54 -37.21 -8.14
CA GLU A 18 10.97 -38.09 -7.11
C GLU A 18 11.79 -38.10 -5.81
N LYS A 19 13.09 -37.94 -5.91
CA LYS A 19 14.07 -38.02 -4.81
C LYS A 19 14.62 -36.65 -4.40
N ALA A 20 14.24 -35.57 -5.08
CA ALA A 20 14.80 -34.25 -4.82
C ALA A 20 14.14 -33.62 -3.58
N ASP A 21 14.95 -33.14 -2.65
CA ASP A 21 14.48 -32.40 -1.47
C ASP A 21 14.14 -30.95 -1.79
N LEU A 22 14.71 -30.40 -2.84
CA LEU A 22 14.58 -29.01 -3.24
C LEU A 22 14.31 -28.88 -4.72
N LEU A 23 13.33 -28.09 -5.06
CA LEU A 23 12.89 -27.82 -6.43
C LEU A 23 12.84 -26.32 -6.70
N ALA A 24 13.18 -25.92 -7.93
CA ALA A 24 12.94 -24.58 -8.44
C ALA A 24 12.18 -24.65 -9.77
N CYS A 25 11.39 -23.62 -10.06
CA CYS A 25 10.64 -23.54 -11.31
C CYS A 25 10.60 -22.12 -11.86
N ARG A 26 10.52 -22.02 -13.20
CA ARG A 26 10.37 -20.76 -13.95
C ARG A 26 9.56 -21.01 -15.21
N LEU A 27 8.64 -20.11 -15.52
CA LEU A 27 7.90 -20.14 -16.77
C LEU A 27 8.57 -19.24 -17.82
N VAL A 28 8.76 -19.77 -19.02
CA VAL A 28 9.28 -19.03 -20.17
C VAL A 28 8.53 -19.49 -21.43
N ASP A 29 7.89 -18.57 -22.13
CA ASP A 29 7.16 -18.83 -23.38
C ASP A 29 6.20 -20.03 -23.31
N GLY A 30 5.44 -20.15 -22.24
CA GLY A 30 4.48 -21.24 -22.01
C GLY A 30 5.11 -22.60 -21.63
N GLN A 31 6.43 -22.65 -21.52
CA GLN A 31 7.17 -23.83 -21.04
C GLN A 31 7.55 -23.63 -19.57
N LEU A 32 7.26 -24.60 -18.72
CA LEU A 32 7.71 -24.59 -17.33
C LEU A 32 9.06 -25.31 -17.24
N ALA A 33 10.10 -24.55 -16.97
CA ALA A 33 11.41 -25.07 -16.62
C ALA A 33 11.42 -25.47 -15.15
N VAL A 34 11.90 -26.66 -14.86
CA VAL A 34 11.99 -27.23 -13.51
C VAL A 34 13.41 -27.68 -13.26
N ALA A 35 13.91 -27.45 -12.05
CA ALA A 35 15.26 -27.83 -11.65
C ALA A 35 15.29 -28.50 -10.27
N CYS A 36 16.26 -29.35 -10.11
CA CYS A 36 16.73 -29.91 -8.84
C CYS A 36 18.27 -29.97 -8.86
N ALA A 37 18.89 -30.54 -7.82
CA ALA A 37 20.35 -30.60 -7.69
C ALA A 37 21.03 -31.36 -8.87
N GLN A 38 20.32 -32.25 -9.55
CA GLN A 38 20.86 -33.08 -10.66
C GLN A 38 20.88 -32.32 -11.99
N GLY A 39 20.02 -31.30 -12.17
CA GLY A 39 19.92 -30.52 -13.38
C GLY A 39 18.55 -29.93 -13.61
N PHE A 40 18.29 -29.48 -14.83
CA PHE A 40 17.00 -28.87 -15.19
C PHE A 40 16.51 -29.37 -16.56
N ALA A 41 15.20 -29.27 -16.78
CA ALA A 41 14.56 -29.47 -18.08
C ALA A 41 13.29 -28.61 -18.17
N SER A 42 12.80 -28.43 -19.39
CA SER A 42 11.55 -27.70 -19.65
C SER A 42 10.54 -28.62 -20.36
N ALA A 43 9.27 -28.42 -20.06
CA ALA A 43 8.15 -29.04 -20.74
C ALA A 43 6.98 -28.06 -20.83
N SER A 44 5.93 -28.39 -21.62
CA SER A 44 4.70 -27.57 -21.53
C SER A 44 4.21 -27.48 -20.09
N ALA A 45 3.58 -26.36 -19.75
CA ALA A 45 3.09 -26.11 -18.38
C ALA A 45 2.24 -27.27 -17.85
N GLU A 46 1.33 -27.80 -18.69
CA GLU A 46 0.48 -28.93 -18.34
C GLU A 46 1.29 -30.22 -18.02
N LYS A 47 2.24 -30.60 -18.89
CA LYS A 47 3.09 -31.78 -18.69
C LYS A 47 3.95 -31.65 -17.44
N ALA A 48 4.52 -30.47 -17.21
CA ALA A 48 5.39 -30.22 -16.07
C ALA A 48 4.61 -30.24 -14.74
N LEU A 49 3.44 -29.61 -14.69
CA LEU A 49 2.61 -29.63 -13.49
C LEU A 49 2.04 -31.02 -13.18
N ALA A 50 1.67 -31.78 -14.21
CA ALA A 50 1.27 -33.17 -14.03
C ALA A 50 2.39 -34.02 -13.41
N ALA A 51 3.64 -33.83 -13.84
CA ALA A 51 4.80 -34.53 -13.30
C ALA A 51 5.16 -34.08 -11.87
N LEU A 52 5.03 -32.79 -11.57
CA LEU A 52 5.31 -32.27 -10.24
C LEU A 52 4.20 -32.63 -9.23
N GLY A 53 2.95 -32.65 -9.66
CA GLY A 53 1.80 -32.85 -8.76
C GLY A 53 1.84 -31.91 -7.56
N PRO A 54 1.57 -32.39 -6.33
CA PRO A 54 1.58 -31.57 -5.11
C PRO A 54 2.95 -30.94 -4.80
N ARG A 55 4.03 -31.47 -5.34
CA ARG A 55 5.39 -30.95 -5.12
C ARG A 55 5.62 -29.58 -5.75
N PHE A 56 4.78 -29.18 -6.71
CA PHE A 56 4.78 -27.83 -7.25
C PHE A 56 4.69 -26.77 -6.15
N PHE A 57 3.88 -26.99 -5.13
CA PHE A 57 3.70 -26.02 -4.04
C PHE A 57 4.91 -25.90 -3.10
N ALA A 58 5.84 -26.84 -3.18
CA ALA A 58 7.11 -26.79 -2.47
C ALA A 58 8.26 -26.26 -3.34
N ALA A 59 8.07 -26.14 -4.65
CA ALA A 59 9.07 -25.59 -5.57
C ALA A 59 9.23 -24.08 -5.36
N TRP A 60 10.46 -23.60 -5.51
CA TRP A 60 10.78 -22.18 -5.40
C TRP A 60 10.75 -21.50 -6.76
N CYS A 61 10.14 -20.33 -6.81
CA CYS A 61 10.17 -19.44 -7.97
C CYS A 61 10.58 -18.03 -7.53
N TYR A 62 10.70 -17.15 -8.49
CA TYR A 62 10.78 -15.71 -8.27
C TYR A 62 9.53 -15.06 -8.88
N ASP A 63 8.79 -14.26 -8.09
CA ASP A 63 7.50 -13.66 -8.44
C ASP A 63 6.43 -14.72 -8.81
N ALA A 64 5.92 -15.37 -7.78
CA ALA A 64 4.88 -16.39 -7.90
C ALA A 64 3.60 -15.87 -8.58
N LYS A 65 3.25 -14.60 -8.42
CA LYS A 65 2.07 -14.01 -9.08
C LYS A 65 2.25 -13.97 -10.59
N ALA A 66 3.41 -13.55 -11.07
CA ALA A 66 3.73 -13.58 -12.50
C ALA A 66 3.74 -15.03 -13.03
N LEU A 67 4.28 -15.98 -12.25
CA LEU A 67 4.24 -17.40 -12.60
C LEU A 67 2.81 -17.92 -12.75
N LEU A 68 1.93 -17.66 -11.78
CA LEU A 68 0.53 -18.10 -11.82
C LEU A 68 -0.22 -17.47 -13.01
N SER A 69 -0.02 -16.19 -13.27
CA SER A 69 -0.60 -15.51 -14.43
C SER A 69 -0.16 -16.14 -15.75
N GLY A 70 1.13 -16.40 -15.91
CA GLY A 70 1.66 -17.04 -17.10
C GLY A 70 1.19 -18.50 -17.28
N LEU A 71 1.06 -19.27 -16.20
CA LEU A 71 0.47 -20.61 -16.24
C LEU A 71 -0.98 -20.56 -16.72
N ARG A 72 -1.77 -19.61 -16.24
CA ARG A 72 -3.16 -19.43 -16.66
C ARG A 72 -3.25 -19.01 -18.13
N ASP A 73 -2.33 -18.17 -18.62
CA ASP A 73 -2.24 -17.80 -20.04
C ASP A 73 -1.85 -19.01 -20.92
N ALA A 74 -1.08 -19.96 -20.37
CA ALA A 74 -0.80 -21.25 -21.00
C ALA A 74 -1.93 -22.29 -20.87
N GLY A 75 -3.10 -21.89 -20.37
CA GLY A 75 -4.29 -22.73 -20.23
C GLY A 75 -4.35 -23.58 -18.96
N VAL A 76 -3.45 -23.36 -17.99
CA VAL A 76 -3.37 -24.16 -16.77
C VAL A 76 -3.66 -23.28 -15.53
N ALA A 77 -4.82 -23.49 -14.92
CA ALA A 77 -5.18 -22.80 -13.69
C ALA A 77 -4.60 -23.49 -12.46
N VAL A 78 -3.93 -22.73 -11.61
CA VAL A 78 -3.38 -23.18 -10.33
C VAL A 78 -3.98 -22.33 -9.21
N GLU A 79 -4.56 -22.97 -8.20
CA GLU A 79 -5.30 -22.28 -7.14
C GLU A 79 -4.45 -21.86 -5.93
N ARG A 80 -3.22 -22.37 -5.84
CA ARG A 80 -2.29 -22.09 -4.72
C ARG A 80 -0.94 -21.68 -5.27
N SER A 81 -0.25 -20.82 -4.53
CA SER A 81 1.12 -20.43 -4.84
C SER A 81 2.13 -21.53 -4.49
N CYS A 82 3.21 -21.61 -5.27
CA CYS A 82 4.46 -22.24 -4.85
C CYS A 82 5.27 -21.29 -3.94
N GLN A 83 6.47 -21.69 -3.53
CA GLN A 83 7.36 -20.86 -2.71
C GLN A 83 7.91 -19.69 -3.54
N ASP A 84 7.98 -18.50 -2.96
CA ASP A 84 8.39 -17.28 -3.67
C ASP A 84 9.59 -16.60 -2.97
N ALA A 85 10.73 -16.56 -3.65
CA ALA A 85 11.94 -15.94 -3.14
C ALA A 85 11.80 -14.43 -2.94
N MET A 86 11.05 -13.75 -3.81
CA MET A 86 10.77 -12.32 -3.69
C MET A 86 9.95 -12.02 -2.42
N LEU A 87 8.87 -12.77 -2.18
CA LEU A 87 8.02 -12.58 -1.01
C LEU A 87 8.73 -12.99 0.29
N ALA A 88 9.53 -14.06 0.26
CA ALA A 88 10.35 -14.45 1.42
C ALA A 88 11.32 -13.33 1.81
N ALA A 89 12.02 -12.77 0.84
CA ALA A 89 12.93 -11.65 1.06
C ALA A 89 12.21 -10.38 1.56
N TYR A 90 11.03 -10.10 1.02
CA TYR A 90 10.21 -8.98 1.45
C TYR A 90 9.76 -9.11 2.91
N VAL A 91 9.31 -10.28 3.33
CA VAL A 91 8.87 -10.51 4.72
C VAL A 91 10.05 -10.39 5.70
N LEU A 92 11.26 -10.80 5.27
CA LEU A 92 12.48 -10.69 6.07
C LEU A 92 12.97 -9.24 6.22
N ALA A 93 12.85 -8.43 5.18
CA ALA A 93 13.36 -7.05 5.15
C ALA A 93 12.44 -6.14 4.32
N PRO A 94 11.26 -5.75 4.85
CA PRO A 94 10.33 -4.89 4.14
C PRO A 94 10.95 -3.54 3.79
N GLY A 95 10.79 -3.12 2.54
CA GLY A 95 11.34 -1.86 2.02
C GLY A 95 12.76 -1.95 1.46
N GLU A 96 13.39 -3.13 1.54
CA GLU A 96 14.68 -3.39 0.89
C GLU A 96 14.49 -3.97 -0.51
N ALA A 97 15.57 -3.91 -1.31
CA ALA A 97 15.60 -4.48 -2.66
C ALA A 97 15.29 -5.98 -2.64
N VAL A 98 14.37 -6.41 -3.48
CA VAL A 98 13.91 -7.81 -3.58
C VAL A 98 14.27 -8.47 -4.91
N GLU A 99 14.92 -7.74 -5.82
CA GLU A 99 15.39 -8.25 -7.11
C GLU A 99 16.33 -9.43 -6.90
N LEU A 100 16.23 -10.43 -7.75
CA LEU A 100 16.98 -11.68 -7.59
C LEU A 100 18.50 -11.47 -7.50
N SER A 101 19.04 -10.51 -8.26
CA SER A 101 20.45 -10.12 -8.19
C SER A 101 20.86 -9.54 -6.83
N ALA A 102 19.98 -8.71 -6.25
CA ALA A 102 20.17 -8.15 -4.90
C ALA A 102 20.12 -9.25 -3.83
N LEU A 103 19.22 -10.24 -3.99
CA LEU A 103 19.14 -11.38 -3.09
C LEU A 103 20.40 -12.25 -3.17
N CYS A 104 20.91 -12.54 -4.37
CA CYS A 104 22.16 -13.25 -4.53
C CYS A 104 23.31 -12.56 -3.79
N THR A 105 23.40 -11.25 -3.91
CA THR A 105 24.42 -10.44 -3.20
C THR A 105 24.22 -10.50 -1.68
N ARG A 106 22.99 -10.26 -1.20
CA ARG A 106 22.66 -10.24 0.24
C ARG A 106 22.96 -11.57 0.93
N TYR A 107 22.59 -12.67 0.28
CA TYR A 107 22.77 -14.01 0.83
C TYR A 107 24.08 -14.69 0.40
N ARG A 108 24.96 -13.97 -0.28
CA ARG A 108 26.27 -14.45 -0.75
C ARG A 108 26.14 -15.76 -1.55
N VAL A 109 25.22 -15.73 -2.50
CA VAL A 109 25.01 -16.80 -3.46
C VAL A 109 25.71 -16.40 -4.76
N PRO A 110 26.45 -17.28 -5.44
CA PRO A 110 26.97 -17.01 -6.77
C PRO A 110 25.83 -16.57 -7.68
N ALA A 111 26.01 -15.45 -8.39
CA ALA A 111 25.03 -14.95 -9.33
C ALA A 111 25.41 -15.43 -10.75
N PRO A 112 24.84 -16.54 -11.23
CA PRO A 112 24.97 -16.95 -12.61
C PRO A 112 24.21 -15.96 -13.52
N PRO A 113 24.31 -16.05 -14.85
CA PRO A 113 23.54 -15.19 -15.75
C PRO A 113 22.02 -15.33 -15.50
N LEU A 114 21.43 -14.43 -14.72
CA LEU A 114 20.02 -14.48 -14.30
C LEU A 114 19.02 -14.27 -15.45
N ALA A 115 19.52 -13.86 -16.63
CA ALA A 115 18.72 -13.72 -17.83
C ALA A 115 18.34 -15.08 -18.45
N THR A 116 19.10 -16.15 -18.13
CA THR A 116 18.84 -17.50 -18.64
C THR A 116 18.01 -18.30 -17.64
N PRO A 117 17.19 -19.26 -18.11
CA PRO A 117 16.40 -20.12 -17.22
C PRO A 117 17.28 -20.92 -16.25
N GLU A 118 18.39 -21.50 -16.72
CA GLU A 118 19.31 -22.25 -15.87
C GLU A 118 19.97 -21.38 -14.81
N GLY A 119 20.32 -20.14 -15.15
CA GLY A 119 20.94 -19.21 -14.22
C GLY A 119 19.96 -18.80 -13.11
N GLU A 120 18.73 -18.47 -13.43
CA GLU A 120 17.70 -18.17 -12.44
C GLU A 120 17.38 -19.37 -11.56
N LEU A 121 17.18 -20.54 -12.14
CA LEU A 121 16.90 -21.77 -11.41
C LEU A 121 18.05 -22.17 -10.47
N SER A 122 19.29 -22.02 -10.92
CA SER A 122 20.48 -22.25 -10.09
C SER A 122 20.54 -21.28 -8.90
N ALA A 123 20.26 -20.01 -9.12
CA ALA A 123 20.19 -19.01 -8.07
C ALA A 123 19.08 -19.34 -7.05
N LEU A 124 17.90 -19.75 -7.51
CA LEU A 124 16.77 -20.11 -6.65
C LEU A 124 17.09 -21.34 -5.79
N LEU A 125 17.69 -22.39 -6.35
CA LEU A 125 18.09 -23.56 -5.58
C LEU A 125 19.13 -23.21 -4.50
N ALA A 126 20.03 -22.27 -4.76
CA ALA A 126 21.03 -21.84 -3.79
C ALA A 126 20.45 -20.86 -2.72
N LEU A 127 19.47 -20.03 -3.09
CA LEU A 127 18.80 -19.07 -2.19
C LEU A 127 17.79 -19.75 -1.27
N ALA A 128 17.03 -20.72 -1.75
CA ALA A 128 15.90 -21.32 -1.06
C ALA A 128 16.22 -21.82 0.36
N PRO A 129 17.29 -22.60 0.61
CA PRO A 129 17.61 -23.05 1.97
C PRO A 129 18.00 -21.89 2.88
N LYS A 130 18.68 -20.86 2.35
CA LYS A 130 19.08 -19.68 3.11
C LYS A 130 17.88 -18.81 3.49
N LEU A 131 16.95 -18.63 2.57
CA LEU A 131 15.70 -17.88 2.81
C LEU A 131 14.84 -18.63 3.84
N ARG A 132 14.70 -19.93 3.72
CA ARG A 132 13.96 -20.75 4.68
C ARG A 132 14.55 -20.64 6.09
N GLN A 133 15.85 -20.82 6.23
CA GLN A 133 16.55 -20.65 7.48
C GLN A 133 16.38 -19.25 8.07
N ALA A 134 16.45 -18.21 7.23
CA ALA A 134 16.26 -16.83 7.66
C ALA A 134 14.82 -16.57 8.13
N LEU A 135 13.80 -17.08 7.44
CA LEU A 135 12.40 -16.97 7.84
C LEU A 135 12.15 -17.61 9.22
N GLU A 136 12.73 -18.78 9.46
CA GLU A 136 12.66 -19.47 10.74
C GLU A 136 13.37 -18.71 11.85
N ALA A 137 14.61 -18.28 11.60
CA ALA A 137 15.42 -17.52 12.56
C ALA A 137 14.78 -16.18 12.94
N GLU A 138 14.16 -15.49 11.99
CA GLU A 138 13.44 -14.23 12.24
C GLU A 138 12.06 -14.47 12.87
N GLY A 139 11.52 -15.68 12.80
CA GLY A 139 10.18 -16.01 13.32
C GLY A 139 9.03 -15.46 12.50
N VAL A 140 9.21 -15.30 11.19
CA VAL A 140 8.22 -14.72 10.26
C VAL A 140 7.61 -15.72 9.28
N VAL A 141 7.85 -17.00 9.48
CA VAL A 141 7.27 -18.09 8.66
C VAL A 141 5.76 -17.97 8.59
N GLY A 142 5.09 -17.66 9.71
CA GLY A 142 3.64 -17.51 9.76
C GLY A 142 3.11 -16.39 8.87
N VAL A 143 3.78 -15.24 8.79
CA VAL A 143 3.44 -14.14 7.89
C VAL A 143 3.62 -14.57 6.44
N TYR A 144 4.73 -15.23 6.12
CA TYR A 144 5.05 -15.70 4.79
C TYR A 144 4.03 -16.74 4.29
N GLU A 145 3.81 -17.82 5.06
CA GLU A 145 2.98 -18.95 4.64
C GLU A 145 1.47 -18.72 4.79
N LYS A 146 1.03 -17.92 5.76
CA LYS A 146 -0.40 -17.74 6.07
C LYS A 146 -1.00 -16.44 5.55
N LEU A 147 -0.18 -15.46 5.19
CA LEU A 147 -0.64 -14.18 4.63
C LEU A 147 -0.11 -13.96 3.20
N GLU A 148 1.21 -13.97 3.00
CA GLU A 148 1.75 -13.53 1.70
C GLU A 148 1.53 -14.58 0.60
N LEU A 149 1.86 -15.83 0.82
CA LEU A 149 1.66 -16.87 -0.21
C LEU A 149 0.18 -17.11 -0.55
N PRO A 150 -0.76 -17.23 0.40
CA PRO A 150 -2.18 -17.39 0.08
C PRO A 150 -2.80 -16.18 -0.62
N LEU A 151 -2.22 -14.99 -0.46
CA LEU A 151 -2.68 -13.77 -1.13
C LEU A 151 -2.34 -13.75 -2.63
N VAL A 152 -1.29 -14.46 -3.06
CA VAL A 152 -0.83 -14.45 -4.46
C VAL A 152 -1.94 -14.80 -5.46
N PRO A 153 -2.66 -15.93 -5.34
CA PRO A 153 -3.75 -16.24 -6.28
C PRO A 153 -4.92 -15.28 -6.20
N VAL A 154 -5.16 -14.66 -5.04
CA VAL A 154 -6.19 -13.63 -4.88
C VAL A 154 -5.86 -12.39 -5.72
N LEU A 155 -4.63 -11.90 -5.60
CA LEU A 155 -4.18 -10.73 -6.36
C LEU A 155 -4.10 -11.01 -7.87
N GLU A 156 -3.67 -12.19 -8.26
CA GLU A 156 -3.64 -12.60 -9.67
C GLU A 156 -5.06 -12.60 -10.27
N ASP A 157 -6.04 -13.13 -9.55
CA ASP A 157 -7.44 -13.12 -9.99
C ASP A 157 -8.01 -11.70 -10.08
N MET A 158 -7.74 -10.84 -9.08
CA MET A 158 -8.15 -9.43 -9.08
C MET A 158 -7.56 -8.66 -10.27
N GLU A 159 -6.27 -8.82 -10.53
CA GLU A 159 -5.61 -8.17 -11.67
C GLU A 159 -6.20 -8.64 -13.01
N ARG A 160 -6.49 -9.93 -13.13
CA ARG A 160 -7.06 -10.53 -14.34
C ARG A 160 -8.50 -10.10 -14.58
N VAL A 161 -9.32 -10.02 -13.55
CA VAL A 161 -10.72 -9.58 -13.66
C VAL A 161 -10.80 -8.10 -13.99
N GLY A 162 -10.02 -7.27 -13.34
CA GLY A 162 -10.04 -5.82 -13.51
C GLY A 162 -11.37 -5.19 -13.06
N VAL A 163 -11.50 -3.89 -13.27
CA VAL A 163 -12.69 -3.11 -12.93
C VAL A 163 -13.19 -2.32 -14.13
N LYS A 164 -14.50 -2.34 -14.37
CA LYS A 164 -15.12 -1.63 -15.49
C LYS A 164 -15.10 -0.12 -15.28
N LEU A 165 -14.86 0.60 -16.35
CA LEU A 165 -14.79 2.05 -16.38
C LEU A 165 -15.86 2.65 -17.29
N ASP A 166 -16.61 3.63 -16.77
CA ASP A 166 -17.51 4.46 -17.59
C ASP A 166 -16.73 5.58 -18.27
N VAL A 167 -16.31 5.32 -19.51
CA VAL A 167 -15.52 6.25 -20.33
C VAL A 167 -16.30 7.49 -20.69
N GLY A 168 -17.61 7.35 -20.93
CA GLY A 168 -18.50 8.48 -21.25
C GLY A 168 -18.56 9.47 -20.09
N PHE A 169 -18.79 8.97 -18.89
CA PHE A 169 -18.78 9.78 -17.67
C PHE A 169 -17.43 10.48 -17.45
N LEU A 170 -16.31 9.77 -17.65
CA LEU A 170 -14.98 10.40 -17.55
C LEU A 170 -14.74 11.50 -18.56
N ALA A 171 -15.22 11.34 -19.80
CA ALA A 171 -15.11 12.36 -20.84
C ALA A 171 -15.90 13.63 -20.48
N GLU A 172 -17.11 13.48 -19.96
CA GLU A 172 -17.93 14.60 -19.47
C GLU A 172 -17.25 15.31 -18.30
N LEU A 173 -16.74 14.54 -17.34
CA LEU A 173 -16.02 15.10 -16.19
C LEU A 173 -14.72 15.80 -16.61
N SER A 174 -13.99 15.25 -17.58
CA SER A 174 -12.79 15.89 -18.17
C SER A 174 -13.11 17.23 -18.79
N THR A 175 -14.22 17.35 -19.53
CA THR A 175 -14.69 18.60 -20.10
C THR A 175 -15.03 19.63 -19.02
N LYS A 176 -15.74 19.21 -17.97
CA LYS A 176 -16.06 20.06 -16.80
C LYS A 176 -14.79 20.58 -16.11
N VAL A 177 -13.81 19.70 -15.89
CA VAL A 177 -12.55 20.07 -15.24
C VAL A 177 -11.71 20.99 -16.13
N ALA A 178 -11.70 20.79 -17.45
CA ALA A 178 -11.05 21.70 -18.40
C ALA A 178 -11.58 23.13 -18.29
N ALA A 179 -12.91 23.30 -18.22
CA ALA A 179 -13.53 24.62 -18.04
C ALA A 179 -13.16 25.26 -16.69
N LEU A 180 -13.08 24.45 -15.61
CA LEU A 180 -12.64 24.92 -14.30
C LEU A 180 -11.17 25.35 -14.32
N LEU A 181 -10.30 24.60 -15.00
CA LEU A 181 -8.88 24.96 -15.17
C LEU A 181 -8.72 26.29 -15.90
N GLU A 182 -9.43 26.51 -16.99
CA GLU A 182 -9.41 27.78 -17.73
C GLU A 182 -9.89 28.96 -16.86
N ALA A 183 -10.96 28.76 -16.09
CA ALA A 183 -11.45 29.78 -15.18
C ALA A 183 -10.41 30.10 -14.09
N ARG A 184 -9.79 29.08 -13.52
CA ARG A 184 -8.77 29.23 -12.48
C ARG A 184 -7.49 29.89 -13.01
N GLU A 185 -7.07 29.55 -14.24
CA GLU A 185 -5.94 30.19 -14.92
C GLU A 185 -6.18 31.69 -15.09
N ARG A 186 -7.37 32.10 -15.56
CA ARG A 186 -7.74 33.52 -15.67
C ARG A 186 -7.67 34.26 -14.33
N GLU A 187 -8.17 33.64 -13.25
CA GLU A 187 -8.09 34.22 -11.91
C GLU A 187 -6.65 34.35 -11.41
N ILE A 188 -5.81 33.34 -11.68
CA ILE A 188 -4.38 33.37 -11.33
C ILE A 188 -3.67 34.51 -12.07
N PHE A 189 -3.90 34.68 -13.35
CA PHE A 189 -3.27 35.75 -14.15
C PHE A 189 -3.76 37.15 -13.73
N ALA A 190 -5.04 37.28 -13.42
CA ALA A 190 -5.58 38.52 -12.87
C ALA A 190 -4.98 38.87 -11.51
N GLU A 191 -4.87 37.90 -10.60
CA GLU A 191 -4.29 38.09 -9.29
C GLU A 191 -2.76 38.33 -9.35
N ALA A 192 -2.06 37.67 -10.28
CA ALA A 192 -0.63 37.85 -10.51
C ALA A 192 -0.30 39.23 -11.16
N GLY A 193 -1.22 39.77 -11.93
CA GLY A 193 -1.00 40.97 -12.74
C GLY A 193 -0.34 40.73 -14.08
N GLY A 194 -0.34 39.50 -14.57
CA GLY A 194 0.23 39.09 -15.86
C GLY A 194 0.22 37.58 -16.07
N SER A 195 0.39 37.16 -17.33
CA SER A 195 0.45 35.77 -17.71
C SER A 195 1.86 35.18 -17.48
N PHE A 196 1.90 33.92 -17.10
CA PHE A 196 3.13 33.14 -16.93
C PHE A 196 2.82 31.65 -17.02
N ASN A 197 3.84 30.81 -17.11
CA ASN A 197 3.64 29.37 -17.08
C ASN A 197 3.47 28.89 -15.62
N ILE A 198 2.24 28.61 -15.22
CA ILE A 198 1.86 28.15 -13.85
C ILE A 198 2.59 26.84 -13.47
N ASN A 199 2.88 25.99 -14.47
CA ASN A 199 3.56 24.71 -14.27
C ASN A 199 5.10 24.83 -14.21
N SER A 200 5.65 26.04 -14.42
CA SER A 200 7.08 26.30 -14.27
C SER A 200 7.40 26.75 -12.85
N PRO A 201 8.10 25.93 -12.02
CA PRO A 201 8.49 26.34 -10.68
C PRO A 201 9.32 27.63 -10.64
N LYS A 202 10.13 27.86 -11.67
CA LYS A 202 10.96 29.07 -11.81
C LYS A 202 10.12 30.32 -12.02
N GLN A 203 9.20 30.29 -12.98
CA GLN A 203 8.32 31.42 -13.27
C GLN A 203 7.35 31.68 -12.12
N LEU A 204 6.82 30.62 -11.52
CA LEU A 204 5.97 30.74 -10.34
C LEU A 204 6.71 31.38 -9.16
N ALA A 205 7.95 30.97 -8.88
CA ALA A 205 8.76 31.58 -7.84
C ALA A 205 9.01 33.08 -8.11
N GLU A 206 9.25 33.47 -9.35
CA GLU A 206 9.41 34.86 -9.74
C GLU A 206 8.13 35.66 -9.49
N VAL A 207 6.98 35.12 -9.87
CA VAL A 207 5.67 35.77 -9.63
C VAL A 207 5.40 35.93 -8.13
N LEU A 208 5.54 34.87 -7.34
CA LEU A 208 5.22 34.90 -5.91
C LEU A 208 6.17 35.81 -5.13
N PHE A 209 7.47 35.68 -5.35
CA PHE A 209 8.47 36.29 -4.48
C PHE A 209 9.02 37.61 -5.01
N SER A 210 9.09 37.79 -6.36
CA SER A 210 9.57 39.03 -6.96
C SER A 210 8.44 39.97 -7.35
N TRP A 211 7.42 39.53 -8.08
CA TRP A 211 6.31 40.42 -8.50
C TRP A 211 5.38 40.78 -7.34
N LYS A 212 5.01 39.78 -6.53
CA LYS A 212 4.06 39.97 -5.40
C LYS A 212 4.74 40.21 -4.06
N GLY A 213 6.06 40.06 -3.98
CA GLY A 213 6.84 40.34 -2.76
C GLY A 213 6.50 39.47 -1.56
N MET A 214 6.00 38.23 -1.80
CA MET A 214 5.67 37.32 -0.71
C MET A 214 6.92 36.85 0.02
N PRO A 215 6.84 36.48 1.31
CA PRO A 215 8.01 36.01 2.06
C PRO A 215 8.51 34.65 1.54
N VAL A 216 9.83 34.50 1.40
CA VAL A 216 10.45 33.22 1.06
C VAL A 216 10.56 32.35 2.30
N LEU A 217 9.64 31.41 2.47
CA LEU A 217 9.57 30.55 3.65
C LEU A 217 10.60 29.43 3.63
N ARG A 218 10.90 28.91 2.44
CA ARG A 218 11.85 27.79 2.26
C ARG A 218 12.59 27.90 0.93
N ARG A 219 13.81 27.35 0.89
CA ARG A 219 14.60 27.22 -0.32
C ARG A 219 14.86 25.77 -0.65
N THR A 220 14.97 25.45 -1.94
CA THR A 220 15.28 24.10 -2.42
C THR A 220 16.68 23.70 -2.02
N SER A 221 16.89 22.43 -1.71
CA SER A 221 18.19 21.90 -1.25
C SER A 221 19.28 21.97 -2.31
N LYS A 222 18.93 21.72 -3.58
CA LYS A 222 19.90 21.64 -4.69
C LYS A 222 20.27 23.01 -5.26
N THR A 223 19.28 23.83 -5.59
CA THR A 223 19.50 25.09 -6.32
C THR A 223 19.45 26.32 -5.45
N ARG A 224 19.06 26.19 -4.17
CA ARG A 224 18.84 27.30 -3.24
C ARG A 224 17.76 28.30 -3.74
N ALA A 225 17.03 27.97 -4.78
CA ALA A 225 15.92 28.78 -5.27
C ALA A 225 14.76 28.78 -4.25
N PRO A 226 13.93 29.84 -4.22
CA PRO A 226 12.71 29.84 -3.41
C PRO A 226 11.82 28.63 -3.77
N SER A 227 11.37 27.89 -2.76
CA SER A 227 10.51 26.73 -2.96
C SER A 227 9.07 27.17 -3.26
N THR A 228 8.45 26.49 -4.22
CA THR A 228 7.01 26.60 -4.55
C THR A 228 6.26 25.29 -4.32
N ASP A 229 6.78 24.47 -3.40
CA ASP A 229 6.15 23.20 -3.02
C ASP A 229 4.76 23.45 -2.41
N ALA A 230 3.93 22.41 -2.40
CA ALA A 230 2.58 22.47 -1.88
C ALA A 230 2.53 22.98 -0.43
N ASP A 231 3.46 22.54 0.42
CA ASP A 231 3.55 22.99 1.83
C ASP A 231 3.81 24.49 1.95
N VAL A 232 4.72 25.02 1.11
CA VAL A 232 5.02 26.46 1.08
C VAL A 232 3.82 27.26 0.60
N LEU A 233 3.16 26.80 -0.46
CA LEU A 233 1.95 27.45 -0.98
C LEU A 233 0.80 27.40 0.04
N GLN A 234 0.65 26.28 0.75
CA GLN A 234 -0.35 26.13 1.79
C GLN A 234 -0.10 27.11 2.95
N GLU A 235 1.15 27.25 3.36
CA GLU A 235 1.52 28.20 4.43
C GLU A 235 1.28 29.65 4.03
N LEU A 236 1.62 30.02 2.79
CA LEU A 236 1.35 31.35 2.26
C LEU A 236 -0.17 31.61 2.15
N ALA A 237 -0.96 30.61 1.76
CA ALA A 237 -2.42 30.71 1.71
C ALA A 237 -3.01 30.92 3.12
N LEU A 238 -2.50 30.24 4.15
CA LEU A 238 -2.88 30.42 5.55
C LEU A 238 -2.53 31.81 6.09
N GLN A 239 -1.48 32.44 5.55
CA GLN A 239 -1.13 33.84 5.86
C GLN A 239 -2.03 34.85 5.15
N GLY A 240 -3.02 34.41 4.37
CA GLY A 240 -4.01 35.24 3.71
C GLY A 240 -3.67 35.63 2.26
N PHE A 241 -2.61 35.07 1.68
CA PHE A 241 -2.29 35.30 0.28
C PHE A 241 -3.21 34.48 -0.63
N ARG A 242 -3.98 35.15 -1.49
CA ARG A 242 -4.96 34.50 -2.37
C ARG A 242 -4.29 33.70 -3.50
N LEU A 243 -3.24 34.24 -4.11
CA LEU A 243 -2.59 33.61 -5.27
C LEU A 243 -2.07 32.18 -4.99
N PRO A 244 -1.38 31.88 -3.88
CA PRO A 244 -1.01 30.51 -3.53
C PRO A 244 -2.18 29.55 -3.41
N ALA A 245 -3.32 29.99 -2.85
CA ALA A 245 -4.52 29.18 -2.75
C ALA A 245 -5.06 28.80 -4.15
N LEU A 246 -5.16 29.78 -5.06
CA LEU A 246 -5.58 29.55 -6.44
C LEU A 246 -4.65 28.59 -7.19
N ILE A 247 -3.35 28.69 -6.97
CA ILE A 247 -2.35 27.80 -7.58
C ILE A 247 -2.50 26.36 -7.05
N LEU A 248 -2.75 26.18 -5.76
CA LEU A 248 -3.02 24.85 -5.19
C LEU A 248 -4.25 24.20 -5.83
N GLU A 249 -5.35 24.94 -5.96
CA GLU A 249 -6.55 24.46 -6.64
C GLU A 249 -6.29 24.13 -8.11
N TYR A 250 -5.57 24.97 -8.84
CA TYR A 250 -5.17 24.70 -10.21
C TYR A 250 -4.34 23.41 -10.33
N ARG A 251 -3.37 23.22 -9.46
CA ARG A 251 -2.53 22.01 -9.43
C ARG A 251 -3.34 20.75 -9.14
N GLU A 252 -4.29 20.81 -8.21
CA GLU A 252 -5.19 19.70 -7.92
C GLU A 252 -6.03 19.33 -9.14
N LEU A 253 -6.68 20.30 -9.77
CA LEU A 253 -7.47 20.10 -10.98
C LEU A 253 -6.63 19.56 -12.14
N SER A 254 -5.44 20.11 -12.36
CA SER A 254 -4.53 19.68 -13.43
C SER A 254 -4.05 18.25 -13.22
N LYS A 255 -3.69 17.89 -11.98
CA LYS A 255 -3.29 16.52 -11.63
C LYS A 255 -4.45 15.54 -11.82
N LEU A 256 -5.64 15.90 -11.37
CA LEU A 256 -6.83 15.07 -11.52
C LEU A 256 -7.12 14.77 -12.99
N LYS A 257 -7.10 15.82 -13.83
CA LYS A 257 -7.35 15.69 -15.27
C LYS A 257 -6.29 14.82 -15.95
N SER A 258 -5.01 15.14 -15.78
CA SER A 258 -3.92 14.46 -16.49
C SER A 258 -3.70 13.02 -16.01
N THR A 259 -3.80 12.77 -14.71
CA THR A 259 -3.48 11.47 -14.12
C THR A 259 -4.64 10.48 -14.20
N TYR A 260 -5.88 10.95 -14.12
CA TYR A 260 -7.06 10.08 -14.07
C TYR A 260 -8.00 10.27 -15.26
N LEU A 261 -8.54 11.47 -15.46
CA LEU A 261 -9.60 11.68 -16.45
C LEU A 261 -9.15 11.39 -17.87
N ASP A 262 -7.95 11.83 -18.26
CA ASP A 262 -7.39 11.66 -19.60
C ASP A 262 -6.53 10.38 -19.75
N ALA A 263 -5.98 9.89 -18.65
CA ALA A 263 -5.07 8.74 -18.67
C ALA A 263 -5.79 7.40 -18.53
N LEU A 264 -6.77 7.27 -17.63
CA LEU A 264 -7.47 6.01 -17.39
C LEU A 264 -8.13 5.42 -18.65
N PRO A 265 -8.84 6.19 -19.50
CA PRO A 265 -9.43 5.64 -20.71
C PRO A 265 -8.42 5.01 -21.68
N LYS A 266 -7.16 5.49 -21.66
CA LYS A 266 -6.08 4.98 -22.53
C LYS A 266 -5.46 3.66 -22.01
N GLN A 267 -5.79 3.28 -20.79
CA GLN A 267 -5.26 2.10 -20.11
C GLN A 267 -6.27 0.96 -20.02
N LEU A 268 -7.41 1.11 -20.70
CA LEU A 268 -8.42 0.06 -20.79
C LEU A 268 -7.88 -1.18 -21.52
N GLY A 269 -8.14 -2.34 -20.96
CA GLY A 269 -8.01 -3.61 -21.66
C GLY A 269 -9.03 -3.75 -22.79
N PRO A 270 -8.88 -4.78 -23.65
CA PRO A 270 -9.81 -5.05 -24.74
C PRO A 270 -11.23 -5.40 -24.27
N ASP A 271 -11.38 -5.77 -23.01
CA ASP A 271 -12.64 -6.05 -22.32
C ASP A 271 -13.32 -4.79 -21.75
N GLY A 272 -12.74 -3.61 -21.92
CA GLY A 272 -13.24 -2.34 -21.37
C GLY A 272 -13.03 -2.18 -19.87
N ARG A 273 -12.11 -2.94 -19.29
CA ARG A 273 -11.79 -2.92 -17.86
C ARG A 273 -10.37 -2.41 -17.62
N ILE A 274 -10.16 -1.83 -16.45
CA ILE A 274 -8.82 -1.43 -15.96
C ILE A 274 -8.23 -2.61 -15.19
N HIS A 275 -7.04 -3.04 -15.58
CA HIS A 275 -6.28 -4.10 -14.94
C HIS A 275 -5.06 -3.51 -14.23
N THR A 276 -5.27 -2.98 -13.02
CA THR A 276 -4.18 -2.49 -12.18
C THR A 276 -3.30 -3.63 -11.70
N ARG A 277 -2.05 -3.32 -11.35
CA ARG A 277 -1.15 -4.25 -10.67
C ARG A 277 -1.17 -4.00 -9.16
N PHE A 278 -1.30 -5.04 -8.38
CA PHE A 278 -1.17 -5.01 -6.92
C PHE A 278 0.22 -5.51 -6.51
N ASN A 279 1.07 -4.59 -6.05
CA ASN A 279 2.44 -4.91 -5.67
C ASN A 279 2.48 -5.32 -4.20
N GLN A 280 2.94 -6.54 -3.95
CA GLN A 280 3.00 -7.15 -2.63
C GLN A 280 4.29 -6.81 -1.88
N ALA A 281 5.41 -6.61 -2.60
CA ALA A 281 6.76 -6.54 -2.05
C ALA A 281 7.40 -5.14 -2.11
N VAL A 282 6.60 -4.06 -2.05
CA VAL A 282 7.09 -2.69 -2.24
C VAL A 282 7.08 -1.89 -0.94
N THR A 283 5.98 -1.91 -0.19
CA THR A 283 5.84 -1.03 0.97
C THR A 283 6.53 -1.59 2.22
N ALA A 284 7.17 -0.72 2.99
CA ALA A 284 7.81 -1.13 4.24
C ALA A 284 6.80 -1.44 5.37
N THR A 285 5.52 -1.14 5.19
CA THR A 285 4.47 -1.28 6.22
C THR A 285 3.65 -2.56 6.10
N GLY A 286 3.85 -3.36 5.04
CA GLY A 286 3.01 -4.51 4.75
C GLY A 286 1.78 -4.21 3.89
N ARG A 287 1.50 -2.94 3.61
CA ARG A 287 0.39 -2.54 2.72
C ARG A 287 0.69 -2.94 1.27
N LEU A 288 -0.36 -3.22 0.52
CA LEU A 288 -0.28 -3.31 -0.94
C LEU A 288 -0.07 -1.92 -1.54
N SER A 289 0.62 -1.85 -2.66
CA SER A 289 0.59 -0.68 -3.53
C SER A 289 -0.04 -1.05 -4.88
N SER A 290 -0.52 -0.05 -5.60
CA SER A 290 -1.13 -0.23 -6.91
C SER A 290 -0.35 0.56 -7.96
N SER A 291 -0.15 -0.03 -9.14
CA SER A 291 0.53 0.60 -10.26
C SER A 291 -0.12 0.20 -11.59
N ASP A 292 0.14 0.98 -12.62
CA ASP A 292 -0.26 0.72 -14.00
C ASP A 292 -1.77 0.44 -14.22
N PRO A 293 -2.69 1.32 -13.74
CA PRO A 293 -2.54 2.59 -13.05
C PRO A 293 -2.53 2.47 -11.52
N ASN A 294 -2.03 3.52 -10.83
CA ASN A 294 -2.18 3.62 -9.39
C ASN A 294 -3.58 4.12 -9.02
N LEU A 295 -4.46 3.22 -8.62
CA LEU A 295 -5.84 3.52 -8.22
C LEU A 295 -5.97 3.93 -6.75
N GLN A 296 -4.94 3.69 -5.92
CA GLN A 296 -4.96 4.05 -4.50
C GLN A 296 -4.74 5.55 -4.25
N ASN A 297 -4.22 6.28 -5.23
CA ASN A 297 -3.97 7.72 -5.14
C ASN A 297 -5.11 8.60 -5.66
N ILE A 298 -6.25 8.04 -6.05
CA ILE A 298 -7.44 8.82 -6.43
C ILE A 298 -7.86 9.64 -5.20
N PRO A 299 -7.97 10.99 -5.32
CA PRO A 299 -8.33 11.82 -4.18
C PRO A 299 -9.70 11.45 -3.61
N ILE A 300 -9.78 11.30 -2.28
CA ILE A 300 -11.03 10.95 -1.58
C ILE A 300 -11.63 12.14 -0.83
N ARG A 301 -10.84 13.20 -0.60
CA ARG A 301 -11.26 14.36 0.21
C ARG A 301 -11.98 15.41 -0.62
N SER A 302 -11.54 15.65 -1.86
CA SER A 302 -12.17 16.62 -2.75
C SER A 302 -13.46 16.07 -3.39
N GLU A 303 -14.39 16.95 -3.69
CA GLU A 303 -15.64 16.59 -4.36
C GLU A 303 -15.38 15.98 -5.75
N LEU A 304 -14.49 16.60 -6.53
CA LEU A 304 -14.10 16.10 -7.84
C LEU A 304 -13.38 14.74 -7.78
N GLY A 305 -12.54 14.51 -6.77
CA GLY A 305 -11.92 13.21 -6.56
C GLY A 305 -12.96 12.11 -6.29
N ARG A 306 -14.00 12.42 -5.50
CA ARG A 306 -15.14 11.51 -5.29
C ARG A 306 -15.93 11.28 -6.58
N GLU A 307 -16.10 12.30 -7.45
CA GLU A 307 -16.73 12.12 -8.76
C GLU A 307 -15.93 11.17 -9.67
N VAL A 308 -14.59 11.21 -9.67
CA VAL A 308 -13.76 10.25 -10.42
C VAL A 308 -14.08 8.81 -10.03
N ARG A 309 -14.29 8.54 -8.74
CA ARG A 309 -14.62 7.18 -8.26
C ARG A 309 -15.94 6.65 -8.81
N ARG A 310 -16.89 7.53 -9.16
CA ARG A 310 -18.17 7.15 -9.77
C ARG A 310 -18.02 6.59 -11.19
N ALA A 311 -16.88 6.81 -11.85
CA ALA A 311 -16.58 6.22 -13.14
C ALA A 311 -16.29 4.71 -13.06
N PHE A 312 -15.97 4.18 -11.88
CA PHE A 312 -15.80 2.75 -11.66
C PHE A 312 -17.16 2.13 -11.42
N VAL A 313 -17.56 1.25 -12.31
CA VAL A 313 -18.92 0.70 -12.36
C VAL A 313 -18.91 -0.82 -12.44
N ALA A 314 -20.04 -1.45 -12.15
CA ALA A 314 -20.24 -2.87 -12.39
C ALA A 314 -20.71 -3.13 -13.84
N ASP A 315 -20.55 -4.36 -14.30
CA ASP A 315 -21.18 -4.82 -15.54
C ASP A 315 -22.72 -4.78 -15.45
N ALA A 316 -23.37 -4.81 -16.61
CA ALA A 316 -24.83 -4.88 -16.67
C ALA A 316 -25.35 -6.09 -15.89
N GLY A 317 -26.39 -5.88 -15.07
CA GLY A 317 -26.96 -6.90 -14.20
C GLY A 317 -26.16 -7.22 -12.93
N LYS A 318 -25.08 -6.49 -12.68
CA LYS A 318 -24.25 -6.63 -11.48
C LYS A 318 -24.25 -5.36 -10.66
N LEU A 319 -23.81 -5.48 -9.41
CA LEU A 319 -23.61 -4.38 -8.48
C LEU A 319 -22.19 -4.43 -7.90
N LEU A 320 -21.65 -3.25 -7.57
CA LEU A 320 -20.47 -3.16 -6.73
C LEU A 320 -20.89 -3.31 -5.26
N VAL A 321 -20.15 -4.16 -4.55
CA VAL A 321 -20.25 -4.29 -3.10
C VAL A 321 -18.96 -3.71 -2.53
N VAL A 322 -19.09 -2.67 -1.71
CA VAL A 322 -17.94 -1.99 -1.08
C VAL A 322 -18.02 -2.20 0.42
N ALA A 323 -16.98 -2.77 0.99
CA ALA A 323 -16.84 -2.98 2.42
C ALA A 323 -15.59 -2.26 2.93
N ASP A 324 -15.77 -1.38 3.92
CA ASP A 324 -14.72 -0.57 4.51
C ASP A 324 -14.56 -0.87 6.01
N TYR A 325 -13.33 -1.00 6.46
CA TYR A 325 -13.02 -1.10 7.87
C TYR A 325 -13.11 0.27 8.54
N SER A 326 -14.13 0.46 9.34
CA SER A 326 -14.28 1.70 10.11
C SER A 326 -13.17 1.87 11.13
N GLN A 327 -12.30 2.85 10.91
CA GLN A 327 -11.26 3.28 11.86
C GLN A 327 -10.35 2.14 12.33
N ILE A 328 -9.92 1.28 11.42
CA ILE A 328 -9.16 0.05 11.71
C ILE A 328 -7.91 0.33 12.55
N GLU A 329 -7.16 1.39 12.24
CA GLU A 329 -5.92 1.71 12.97
C GLU A 329 -6.18 2.09 14.43
N LEU A 330 -7.26 2.83 14.70
CA LEU A 330 -7.67 3.15 16.08
C LEU A 330 -8.16 1.91 16.84
N ARG A 331 -8.85 1.01 16.15
CA ARG A 331 -9.26 -0.29 16.74
C ARG A 331 -8.05 -1.17 17.06
N VAL A 332 -7.06 -1.18 16.17
CA VAL A 332 -5.79 -1.86 16.39
C VAL A 332 -5.05 -1.24 17.57
N LEU A 333 -4.97 0.08 17.65
CA LEU A 333 -4.37 0.77 18.79
C LEU A 333 -5.08 0.44 20.11
N ALA A 334 -6.41 0.41 20.12
CA ALA A 334 -7.21 0.02 21.27
C ALA A 334 -6.86 -1.41 21.72
N HIS A 335 -6.76 -2.33 20.77
CA HIS A 335 -6.41 -3.73 21.04
C HIS A 335 -5.00 -3.90 21.58
N LEU A 336 -4.01 -3.26 20.95
CA LEU A 336 -2.60 -3.38 21.33
C LEU A 336 -2.29 -2.68 22.66
N SER A 337 -2.85 -1.50 22.90
CA SER A 337 -2.66 -0.74 24.15
C SER A 337 -3.50 -1.27 25.30
N ARG A 338 -4.63 -1.92 25.00
CA ARG A 338 -5.64 -2.37 25.99
C ARG A 338 -6.10 -1.23 26.90
N ASP A 339 -6.14 0.00 26.36
CA ASP A 339 -6.63 1.14 27.11
C ASP A 339 -8.14 1.01 27.35
N PRO A 340 -8.59 0.99 28.63
CA PRO A 340 -9.99 0.69 28.96
C PRO A 340 -10.97 1.71 28.37
N ALA A 341 -10.60 3.00 28.33
CA ALA A 341 -11.46 4.04 27.81
C ALA A 341 -11.64 3.90 26.29
N LEU A 342 -10.56 3.61 25.58
CA LEU A 342 -10.58 3.43 24.12
C LEU A 342 -11.31 2.14 23.72
N VAL A 343 -11.03 1.03 24.42
CA VAL A 343 -11.72 -0.26 24.19
C VAL A 343 -13.21 -0.11 24.44
N SER A 344 -13.60 0.45 25.57
CA SER A 344 -15.02 0.62 25.94
C SER A 344 -15.78 1.51 24.95
N ALA A 345 -15.16 2.57 24.41
CA ALA A 345 -15.78 3.42 23.40
C ALA A 345 -16.13 2.63 22.13
N PHE A 346 -15.22 1.74 21.69
CA PHE A 346 -15.47 0.88 20.53
C PHE A 346 -16.53 -0.20 20.82
N GLU A 347 -16.50 -0.83 22.00
CA GLU A 347 -17.49 -1.85 22.39
C GLU A 347 -18.90 -1.28 22.47
N ARG A 348 -19.04 -0.02 22.90
CA ARG A 348 -20.34 0.67 22.95
C ARG A 348 -20.77 1.26 21.59
N GLY A 349 -19.94 1.11 20.55
CA GLY A 349 -20.23 1.66 19.22
C GLY A 349 -20.27 3.18 19.18
N GLU A 350 -19.55 3.86 20.07
CA GLU A 350 -19.45 5.31 20.13
C GLU A 350 -18.67 5.88 18.95
N ASP A 351 -18.97 7.13 18.60
CA ASP A 351 -18.12 7.91 17.70
C ASP A 351 -16.79 8.21 18.42
N ILE A 352 -15.74 7.50 18.05
CA ILE A 352 -14.43 7.58 18.71
C ILE A 352 -13.84 8.99 18.66
N HIS A 353 -14.12 9.77 17.61
CA HIS A 353 -13.63 11.13 17.50
C HIS A 353 -14.41 12.08 18.40
N ALA A 354 -15.71 11.86 18.54
CA ALA A 354 -16.54 12.59 19.50
C ALA A 354 -16.17 12.23 20.95
N ALA A 355 -15.95 10.95 21.24
CA ALA A 355 -15.49 10.49 22.55
C ALA A 355 -14.12 11.08 22.91
N THR A 356 -13.17 11.09 21.98
CA THR A 356 -11.87 11.73 22.18
C THR A 356 -12.00 13.24 22.37
N ALA A 357 -12.88 13.91 21.62
CA ALA A 357 -13.14 15.35 21.78
C ALA A 357 -13.65 15.66 23.20
N ALA A 358 -14.62 14.90 23.67
CA ALA A 358 -15.14 15.06 25.04
C ALA A 358 -14.02 14.91 26.08
N LEU A 359 -13.14 13.92 25.91
CA LEU A 359 -11.99 13.68 26.80
C LEU A 359 -10.96 14.82 26.75
N VAL A 360 -10.56 15.24 25.56
CA VAL A 360 -9.48 16.23 25.34
C VAL A 360 -9.92 17.64 25.72
N PHE A 361 -11.14 18.01 25.36
CA PHE A 361 -11.70 19.36 25.66
C PHE A 361 -12.36 19.43 27.05
N GLY A 362 -12.53 18.30 27.73
CA GLY A 362 -13.14 18.26 29.06
C GLY A 362 -14.61 18.65 29.08
N VAL A 363 -15.35 18.32 28.03
CA VAL A 363 -16.79 18.62 27.90
C VAL A 363 -17.62 17.32 27.91
N ALA A 364 -18.91 17.46 28.24
CA ALA A 364 -19.83 16.32 28.09
C ALA A 364 -20.02 15.97 26.61
N SER A 365 -20.30 14.72 26.30
CA SER A 365 -20.40 14.21 24.92
C SER A 365 -21.42 14.99 24.09
N GLU A 366 -22.51 15.44 24.71
CA GLU A 366 -23.59 16.19 24.08
C GLU A 366 -23.17 17.61 23.69
N LEU A 367 -22.09 18.12 24.29
CA LEU A 367 -21.55 19.46 24.04
C LEU A 367 -20.40 19.46 23.02
N VAL A 368 -20.05 18.30 22.47
CA VAL A 368 -19.02 18.21 21.45
C VAL A 368 -19.48 18.87 20.16
N THR A 369 -18.82 19.95 19.77
CA THR A 369 -19.09 20.63 18.51
C THR A 369 -18.45 19.91 17.32
N PRO A 370 -18.93 20.15 16.07
CA PRO A 370 -18.29 19.62 14.86
C PRO A 370 -16.80 19.97 14.75
N ASP A 371 -16.41 21.16 15.23
CA ASP A 371 -15.02 21.61 15.20
C ASP A 371 -14.16 20.86 16.23
N MET A 372 -14.66 20.64 17.43
CA MET A 372 -14.01 19.79 18.45
C MET A 372 -13.82 18.36 17.94
N ARG A 373 -14.85 17.80 17.31
CA ARG A 373 -14.77 16.47 16.72
C ARG A 373 -13.73 16.38 15.60
N ARG A 374 -13.64 17.39 14.74
CA ARG A 374 -12.65 17.49 13.67
C ARG A 374 -11.24 17.61 14.25
N ALA A 375 -11.03 18.43 15.26
CA ALA A 375 -9.76 18.56 15.98
C ALA A 375 -9.36 17.22 16.62
N ALA A 376 -10.28 16.54 17.29
CA ALA A 376 -10.04 15.22 17.88
C ALA A 376 -9.69 14.16 16.83
N LYS A 377 -10.29 14.21 15.65
CA LYS A 377 -9.90 13.32 14.54
C LYS A 377 -8.44 13.55 14.14
N THR A 378 -8.02 14.79 14.02
CA THR A 378 -6.62 15.15 13.73
C THR A 378 -5.68 14.69 14.85
N ILE A 379 -6.07 14.86 16.10
CA ILE A 379 -5.30 14.41 17.27
C ILE A 379 -5.16 12.87 17.27
N ASN A 380 -6.26 12.14 17.12
CA ASN A 380 -6.26 10.68 17.09
C ASN A 380 -5.28 10.11 16.05
N PHE A 381 -5.39 10.57 14.81
CA PHE A 381 -4.49 10.10 13.74
C PHE A 381 -3.08 10.65 13.89
N GLY A 382 -2.94 11.92 14.26
CA GLY A 382 -1.63 12.55 14.44
C GLY A 382 -0.77 11.82 15.48
N LEU A 383 -1.36 11.45 16.62
CA LEU A 383 -0.62 10.78 17.70
C LEU A 383 -0.24 9.34 17.35
N ILE A 384 -1.09 8.61 16.62
CA ILE A 384 -0.74 7.28 16.10
C ILE A 384 0.49 7.38 15.17
N TYR A 385 0.57 8.47 14.38
CA TYR A 385 1.70 8.71 13.48
C TYR A 385 2.89 9.42 14.14
N GLY A 386 2.85 9.60 15.46
CA GLY A 386 3.92 10.25 16.22
C GLY A 386 4.07 11.75 15.97
N MET A 387 2.96 12.42 15.63
CA MET A 387 2.93 13.86 15.43
C MET A 387 3.23 14.57 16.75
N GLY A 388 4.22 15.46 16.75
CA GLY A 388 4.52 16.33 17.89
C GLY A 388 3.71 17.63 17.88
N ALA A 389 3.82 18.40 18.96
CA ALA A 389 3.08 19.64 19.16
C ALA A 389 3.23 20.67 18.03
N TYR A 390 4.41 20.77 17.43
CA TYR A 390 4.65 21.68 16.30
C TYR A 390 3.81 21.32 15.07
N ALA A 391 3.83 20.07 14.67
CA ALA A 391 3.04 19.62 13.51
C ALA A 391 1.54 19.70 13.81
N LEU A 392 1.11 19.29 15.00
CA LEU A 392 -0.29 19.34 15.41
C LEU A 392 -0.81 20.79 15.47
N SER A 393 -0.02 21.75 15.93
CA SER A 393 -0.40 23.16 15.98
C SER A 393 -0.70 23.73 14.58
N ARG A 394 0.06 23.30 13.59
CA ARG A 394 -0.14 23.71 12.19
C ARG A 394 -1.39 23.09 11.59
N GLU A 395 -1.65 21.82 11.85
CA GLU A 395 -2.84 21.13 11.37
C GLU A 395 -4.13 21.70 11.97
N LEU A 396 -4.09 22.09 13.24
CA LEU A 396 -5.26 22.62 13.95
C LEU A 396 -5.41 24.14 13.86
N GLY A 397 -4.38 24.86 13.38
CA GLY A 397 -4.37 26.32 13.37
C GLY A 397 -4.34 26.96 14.78
N VAL A 398 -3.72 26.29 15.75
CA VAL A 398 -3.57 26.73 17.14
C VAL A 398 -2.11 26.98 17.48
N SER A 399 -1.85 27.60 18.64
CA SER A 399 -0.48 27.75 19.11
C SER A 399 0.16 26.41 19.47
N GLN A 400 1.49 26.34 19.42
CA GLN A 400 2.22 25.12 19.82
C GLN A 400 1.97 24.74 21.29
N ARG A 401 1.73 25.72 22.15
CA ARG A 401 1.39 25.51 23.56
C ARG A 401 0.01 24.85 23.72
N GLU A 402 -0.97 25.29 22.96
CA GLU A 402 -2.31 24.69 22.94
C GLU A 402 -2.26 23.26 22.38
N ALA A 403 -1.51 23.03 21.28
CA ALA A 403 -1.32 21.70 20.72
C ALA A 403 -0.65 20.76 21.74
N GLN A 404 0.36 21.21 22.48
CA GLN A 404 0.96 20.43 23.55
C GLN A 404 -0.04 20.11 24.67
N ALA A 405 -0.87 21.06 25.05
CA ALA A 405 -1.92 20.83 26.06
C ALA A 405 -2.94 19.77 25.59
N PHE A 406 -3.28 19.73 24.31
CA PHE A 406 -4.14 18.67 23.75
C PHE A 406 -3.47 17.30 23.81
N ILE A 407 -2.18 17.21 23.47
CA ILE A 407 -1.41 15.96 23.57
C ILE A 407 -1.36 15.47 25.02
N ASP A 408 -1.08 16.36 25.96
CA ASP A 408 -1.00 16.04 27.39
C ASP A 408 -2.37 15.58 27.93
N ALA A 409 -3.45 16.26 27.56
CA ALA A 409 -4.81 15.86 27.92
C ALA A 409 -5.20 14.50 27.33
N TYR A 410 -4.85 14.23 26.08
CA TYR A 410 -5.08 12.95 25.44
C TYR A 410 -4.40 11.80 26.21
N PHE A 411 -3.12 11.92 26.49
CA PHE A 411 -2.38 10.88 27.20
C PHE A 411 -2.71 10.78 28.70
N ALA A 412 -3.17 11.86 29.31
CA ALA A 412 -3.70 11.79 30.68
C ALA A 412 -4.99 10.96 30.75
N ARG A 413 -5.80 10.99 29.73
CA ARG A 413 -7.07 10.25 29.62
C ARG A 413 -6.90 8.84 29.06
N LEU A 414 -5.84 8.59 28.28
CA LEU A 414 -5.50 7.33 27.66
C LEU A 414 -4.09 6.87 28.07
N PRO A 415 -3.86 6.61 29.38
CA PRO A 415 -2.51 6.34 29.89
C PRO A 415 -1.92 5.04 29.34
N ARG A 416 -2.74 4.03 29.05
CA ARG A 416 -2.29 2.77 28.45
C ARG A 416 -1.82 2.94 27.00
N VAL A 417 -2.41 3.87 26.26
CA VAL A 417 -1.91 4.22 24.92
C VAL A 417 -0.51 4.80 25.03
N ARG A 418 -0.26 5.71 25.98
CA ARG A 418 1.06 6.28 26.21
C ARG A 418 2.09 5.21 26.57
N GLU A 419 1.76 4.36 27.56
CA GLU A 419 2.63 3.24 27.97
C GLU A 419 2.99 2.33 26.79
N TYR A 420 2.01 2.00 25.95
CA TYR A 420 2.21 1.19 24.77
C TYR A 420 3.17 1.84 23.77
N LEU A 421 2.96 3.10 23.41
CA LEU A 421 3.81 3.82 22.46
C LEU A 421 5.25 3.97 22.97
N GLU A 422 5.45 4.28 24.25
CA GLU A 422 6.78 4.33 24.86
C GLU A 422 7.45 2.94 24.88
N GLY A 423 6.70 1.90 25.22
CA GLY A 423 7.18 0.52 25.20
C GLY A 423 7.65 0.07 23.81
N VAL A 424 6.93 0.45 22.74
CA VAL A 424 7.32 0.19 21.36
C VAL A 424 8.65 0.88 21.00
N LYS A 425 8.85 2.13 21.43
CA LYS A 425 10.11 2.85 21.22
C LYS A 425 11.28 2.16 21.95
N GLU A 426 11.07 1.74 23.19
CA GLU A 426 12.07 1.04 23.98
C GLU A 426 12.45 -0.31 23.36
N GLU A 427 11.46 -1.08 22.91
CA GLU A 427 11.69 -2.33 22.19
C GLU A 427 12.48 -2.09 20.91
N ALA A 428 12.11 -1.08 20.12
CA ALA A 428 12.80 -0.71 18.90
C ALA A 428 14.27 -0.31 19.16
N ARG A 429 14.55 0.46 20.21
CA ARG A 429 15.92 0.82 20.60
C ARG A 429 16.73 -0.41 21.02
N ARG A 430 16.12 -1.34 21.74
CA ARG A 430 16.79 -2.54 22.24
C ARG A 430 17.04 -3.57 21.15
N THR A 431 16.13 -3.74 20.21
CA THR A 431 16.14 -4.83 19.22
C THR A 431 16.44 -4.38 17.79
N GLY A 432 16.36 -3.08 17.50
CA GLY A 432 16.45 -2.53 16.14
C GLY A 432 15.22 -2.81 15.27
N LYS A 433 14.15 -3.36 15.84
CA LYS A 433 12.95 -3.77 15.09
C LYS A 433 11.68 -3.69 15.92
N VAL A 434 10.54 -3.66 15.24
CA VAL A 434 9.20 -3.77 15.81
C VAL A 434 8.38 -4.81 15.04
N ARG A 435 7.26 -5.26 15.63
CA ARG A 435 6.42 -6.30 15.03
C ARG A 435 4.95 -5.92 15.04
N THR A 436 4.22 -6.44 14.06
CA THR A 436 2.76 -6.42 14.06
C THR A 436 2.21 -7.50 15.00
N LEU A 437 0.90 -7.47 15.24
CA LEU A 437 0.18 -8.50 15.98
C LEU A 437 0.35 -9.90 15.35
N PHE A 438 0.52 -9.97 14.03
CA PHE A 438 0.71 -11.22 13.28
C PHE A 438 2.19 -11.64 13.18
N GLY A 439 3.11 -10.87 13.76
CA GLY A 439 4.53 -11.16 13.78
C GLY A 439 5.32 -10.60 12.60
N ARG A 440 4.70 -9.82 11.70
CA ARG A 440 5.44 -9.11 10.62
C ARG A 440 6.48 -8.20 11.24
N VAL A 441 7.71 -8.29 10.77
CA VAL A 441 8.83 -7.49 11.27
C VAL A 441 9.02 -6.22 10.45
N ARG A 442 9.45 -5.15 11.11
CA ARG A 442 10.03 -3.97 10.47
C ARG A 442 11.30 -3.57 11.19
N HIS A 443 12.40 -3.52 10.46
CA HIS A 443 13.68 -3.02 10.95
C HIS A 443 13.67 -1.49 10.97
N ILE A 444 14.15 -0.91 12.05
CA ILE A 444 14.17 0.55 12.28
C ILE A 444 15.63 0.99 12.42
N ALA A 445 16.12 1.70 11.43
CA ALA A 445 17.44 2.31 11.47
C ALA A 445 17.38 3.75 12.03
N GLY A 446 18.47 4.20 12.66
CA GLY A 446 18.63 5.60 13.07
C GLY A 446 18.08 5.96 14.46
N LEU A 447 17.67 4.97 15.26
CA LEU A 447 17.18 5.18 16.64
C LEU A 447 18.28 5.69 17.59
N ASP A 448 19.53 5.36 17.29
CA ASP A 448 20.74 5.76 18.00
C ASP A 448 21.48 6.96 17.38
N SER A 449 20.91 7.57 16.35
CA SER A 449 21.51 8.70 15.66
C SER A 449 21.69 9.91 16.58
N GLU A 450 22.84 10.54 16.52
CA GLU A 450 23.10 11.83 17.18
C GLU A 450 22.24 12.96 16.61
N ASN A 451 21.86 12.84 15.33
CA ASN A 451 20.96 13.81 14.70
C ASN A 451 19.51 13.61 15.21
N ALA A 452 19.02 14.60 15.95
CA ALA A 452 17.68 14.57 16.55
C ALA A 452 16.54 14.39 15.52
N ASN A 453 16.70 14.90 14.29
CA ASN A 453 15.69 14.74 13.23
C ASN A 453 15.66 13.30 12.70
N VAL A 454 16.82 12.69 12.52
CA VAL A 454 16.93 11.27 12.10
C VAL A 454 16.34 10.37 13.18
N ARG A 455 16.73 10.58 14.44
CA ARG A 455 16.21 9.82 15.59
C ARG A 455 14.70 9.99 15.75
N GLY A 456 14.18 11.22 15.67
CA GLY A 456 12.74 11.47 15.75
C GLY A 456 11.94 10.82 14.60
N ASN A 457 12.51 10.77 13.39
CA ASN A 457 11.90 10.02 12.27
C ASN A 457 11.87 8.52 12.54
N ALA A 458 12.96 7.95 13.05
CA ALA A 458 13.06 6.54 13.38
C ALA A 458 12.05 6.16 14.49
N GLU A 459 11.90 7.00 15.52
CA GLU A 459 10.89 6.79 16.57
C GLU A 459 9.46 6.81 16.03
N ARG A 460 9.13 7.77 15.15
CA ARG A 460 7.82 7.81 14.47
C ARG A 460 7.57 6.56 13.63
N MET A 461 8.57 6.09 12.90
CA MET A 461 8.48 4.84 12.14
C MET A 461 8.23 3.65 13.05
N ALA A 462 8.91 3.60 14.19
CA ALA A 462 8.77 2.52 15.17
C ALA A 462 7.35 2.43 15.75
N ILE A 463 6.77 3.56 16.19
CA ILE A 463 5.43 3.56 16.80
C ILE A 463 4.31 3.33 15.79
N ASN A 464 4.51 3.77 14.55
CA ASN A 464 3.51 3.64 13.50
C ASN A 464 3.45 2.21 12.91
N ALA A 465 4.59 1.54 12.78
CA ALA A 465 4.70 0.26 12.09
C ALA A 465 3.82 -0.85 12.68
N PRO A 466 3.72 -1.08 14.00
CA PRO A 466 2.85 -2.10 14.55
C PRO A 466 1.38 -1.88 14.25
N VAL A 467 0.91 -0.64 14.30
CA VAL A 467 -0.51 -0.31 14.07
C VAL A 467 -0.85 -0.39 12.58
N GLN A 468 -0.10 0.29 11.72
CA GLN A 468 -0.33 0.22 10.27
C GLN A 468 -0.11 -1.17 9.71
N GLY A 469 0.95 -1.84 10.14
CA GLY A 469 1.27 -3.18 9.68
C GLY A 469 0.22 -4.21 10.12
N THR A 470 -0.30 -4.12 11.33
CA THR A 470 -1.40 -4.98 11.80
C THR A 470 -2.67 -4.72 10.99
N ALA A 471 -3.00 -3.47 10.69
CA ALA A 471 -4.14 -3.13 9.82
C ALA A 471 -3.96 -3.72 8.42
N ALA A 472 -2.75 -3.66 7.85
CA ALA A 472 -2.43 -4.26 6.57
C ALA A 472 -2.55 -5.79 6.59
N ASP A 473 -2.08 -6.43 7.65
CA ASP A 473 -2.18 -7.89 7.83
C ASP A 473 -3.65 -8.34 7.95
N LEU A 474 -4.48 -7.59 8.68
CA LEU A 474 -5.93 -7.84 8.78
C LEU A 474 -6.61 -7.71 7.42
N MET A 475 -6.26 -6.68 6.63
CA MET A 475 -6.79 -6.50 5.29
C MET A 475 -6.41 -7.67 4.37
N LYS A 476 -5.17 -8.12 4.39
CA LYS A 476 -4.71 -9.28 3.61
C LYS A 476 -5.45 -10.56 4.01
N LEU A 477 -5.62 -10.77 5.32
CA LEU A 477 -6.39 -11.92 5.83
C LEU A 477 -7.86 -11.84 5.39
N ALA A 478 -8.48 -10.65 5.44
CA ALA A 478 -9.83 -10.44 4.96
C ALA A 478 -9.99 -10.75 3.47
N MET A 479 -9.02 -10.32 2.64
CA MET A 479 -8.99 -10.63 1.21
C MET A 479 -8.94 -12.15 0.96
N ILE A 480 -8.04 -12.84 1.63
CA ILE A 480 -7.89 -14.30 1.51
C ILE A 480 -9.19 -15.00 1.90
N ARG A 481 -9.73 -14.68 3.08
CA ARG A 481 -10.96 -15.31 3.59
C ARG A 481 -12.18 -15.02 2.71
N THR A 482 -12.32 -13.78 2.26
CA THR A 482 -13.40 -13.41 1.34
C THR A 482 -13.29 -14.20 0.04
N TYR A 483 -12.13 -14.26 -0.56
CA TYR A 483 -11.89 -15.01 -1.80
C TYR A 483 -12.21 -16.50 -1.67
N GLU A 484 -11.70 -17.13 -0.61
CA GLU A 484 -11.95 -18.54 -0.31
C GLU A 484 -13.42 -18.82 -0.04
N SER A 485 -14.09 -17.94 0.74
CA SER A 485 -15.51 -18.11 1.07
C SER A 485 -16.43 -17.93 -0.14
N LEU A 486 -16.13 -16.96 -1.02
CA LEU A 486 -16.88 -16.78 -2.27
C LEU A 486 -16.80 -18.04 -3.14
N LYS A 487 -15.61 -18.63 -3.28
CA LYS A 487 -15.42 -19.86 -4.03
C LYS A 487 -16.10 -21.06 -3.38
N ALA A 488 -15.87 -21.28 -2.09
CA ALA A 488 -16.42 -22.43 -1.37
C ALA A 488 -17.95 -22.47 -1.35
N GLN A 489 -18.60 -21.30 -1.29
CA GLN A 489 -20.06 -21.18 -1.29
C GLN A 489 -20.65 -20.96 -2.67
N GLY A 490 -19.83 -20.86 -3.72
CA GLY A 490 -20.28 -20.71 -5.10
C GLY A 490 -21.00 -19.38 -5.39
N PHE A 491 -20.65 -18.31 -4.66
CA PHE A 491 -21.23 -16.99 -4.92
C PHE A 491 -20.82 -16.45 -6.29
N PRO A 492 -21.77 -15.91 -7.09
CA PRO A 492 -21.47 -15.27 -8.36
C PRO A 492 -20.92 -13.84 -8.13
N ALA A 493 -19.76 -13.76 -7.49
CA ALA A 493 -19.10 -12.52 -7.12
C ALA A 493 -17.58 -12.66 -7.20
N ARG A 494 -16.90 -11.55 -7.40
CA ARG A 494 -15.44 -11.48 -7.47
C ARG A 494 -14.89 -10.26 -6.74
N LEU A 495 -13.73 -10.41 -6.10
CA LEU A 495 -12.93 -9.28 -5.64
C LEU A 495 -12.36 -8.54 -6.84
N LEU A 496 -12.47 -7.21 -6.83
CA LEU A 496 -11.95 -6.35 -7.89
C LEU A 496 -10.77 -5.51 -7.42
N LEU A 497 -10.94 -4.79 -6.32
CA LEU A 497 -9.98 -3.81 -5.82
C LEU A 497 -9.83 -3.90 -4.29
N GLN A 498 -8.64 -3.57 -3.84
CA GLN A 498 -8.35 -3.17 -2.48
C GLN A 498 -7.78 -1.75 -2.51
N VAL A 499 -8.45 -0.81 -1.84
CA VAL A 499 -8.09 0.61 -1.84
C VAL A 499 -8.16 1.12 -0.41
N HIS A 500 -7.06 1.62 0.15
CA HIS A 500 -6.97 2.03 1.55
C HIS A 500 -7.44 0.93 2.50
N ASP A 501 -8.54 1.15 3.22
CA ASP A 501 -9.11 0.20 4.18
C ASP A 501 -10.39 -0.46 3.65
N GLU A 502 -10.62 -0.42 2.34
CA GLU A 502 -11.82 -0.95 1.70
C GLU A 502 -11.51 -2.07 0.69
N LEU A 503 -12.48 -2.98 0.57
CA LEU A 503 -12.57 -3.99 -0.48
C LEU A 503 -13.72 -3.64 -1.43
N VAL A 504 -13.48 -3.76 -2.72
CA VAL A 504 -14.49 -3.59 -3.76
C VAL A 504 -14.70 -4.93 -4.46
N LEU A 505 -15.93 -5.39 -4.46
CA LEU A 505 -16.37 -6.62 -5.13
C LEU A 505 -17.40 -6.28 -6.22
N GLU A 506 -17.50 -7.13 -7.21
CA GLU A 506 -18.59 -7.15 -8.19
C GLU A 506 -19.41 -8.43 -7.98
N ALA A 507 -20.71 -8.31 -7.85
CA ALA A 507 -21.62 -9.44 -7.65
C ALA A 507 -22.83 -9.35 -8.58
N GLN A 508 -23.42 -10.48 -8.95
CA GLN A 508 -24.74 -10.48 -9.57
C GLN A 508 -25.72 -9.74 -8.66
N ALA A 509 -26.62 -8.95 -9.24
CA ALA A 509 -27.49 -8.04 -8.48
C ALA A 509 -28.33 -8.78 -7.43
N GLU A 510 -28.84 -9.97 -7.76
CA GLU A 510 -29.63 -10.82 -6.85
C GLU A 510 -28.82 -11.40 -5.69
N ALA A 511 -27.50 -11.56 -5.86
CA ALA A 511 -26.61 -12.09 -4.82
C ALA A 511 -25.89 -10.99 -4.01
N ALA A 512 -26.01 -9.74 -4.40
CA ALA A 512 -25.20 -8.64 -3.83
C ALA A 512 -25.41 -8.47 -2.32
N GLN A 513 -26.63 -8.64 -1.81
CA GLN A 513 -26.92 -8.52 -0.38
C GLN A 513 -26.31 -9.68 0.43
N ASP A 514 -26.36 -10.90 -0.09
CA ASP A 514 -25.77 -12.07 0.56
C ASP A 514 -24.23 -11.96 0.56
N VAL A 515 -23.64 -11.49 -0.55
CA VAL A 515 -22.21 -11.19 -0.63
C VAL A 515 -21.81 -10.11 0.37
N ALA A 516 -22.59 -9.04 0.50
CA ALA A 516 -22.33 -7.99 1.49
C ALA A 516 -22.38 -8.55 2.93
N SER A 517 -23.31 -9.45 3.21
CA SER A 517 -23.43 -10.13 4.51
C SER A 517 -22.24 -11.07 4.79
N LEU A 518 -21.75 -11.76 3.75
CA LEU A 518 -20.58 -12.63 3.85
C LEU A 518 -19.30 -11.85 4.18
N VAL A 519 -19.11 -10.70 3.53
CA VAL A 519 -17.89 -9.87 3.68
C VAL A 519 -17.88 -9.15 5.03
N LYS A 520 -19.04 -8.83 5.58
CA LYS A 520 -19.20 -8.18 6.88
C LYS A 520 -18.81 -9.10 8.03
#